data_0f547779571e99299f7589011f8cac4c
#
_entry.id   0f547779571e99299f7589011f8cac4c
#
_cell.length_a   1.000
_cell.length_b   1.000
_cell.length_c   1.000
_cell.angle_alpha   90.00
_cell.angle_beta   90.00
_cell.angle_gamma   90.00
#
_symmetry.space_group_name_H-M   'P 1'
#
loop_
_entity.id
_entity.type
_entity.pdbx_description
1 polymer ?
#
loop_
_entity_poly.entity_id
_entity_poly.type
_entity_poly.pdbx_seq_one_letter_code
_entity_poly.pdbx_strand_id
1 'polypeptide(L)'
;MHASRFLTPAVVLAVAAAAGKTFCGAPNAFEVLMGTPWIVYSMNYNYRSIAGSACTGYAGTSGAAGDAQRIEWSSIWDIDPAVDTNVVKGYSFVGLTRNLETRLADIRSIPSTYTWTVSNSTAYKGNVVYDFMTSDTKGDSTSSNAQELMLWLRWEGGQVPIGWAEGPTATIDGLYGRDGWKLYQGKNTDTGITVSSLLAPEAGQFGGLEGGSFQGDIKDWLVALAGQGVFSETTYVNVGNAGQEPYWGTVTFNNTLGLNINL
;
A
#
# COMPACT_ATOMS: atom_id res chain seq x y z
N MET A 1 66.56 10.69 3.93
CA MET A 1 65.26 11.18 3.48
C MET A 1 64.15 10.32 4.10
N HIS A 2 63.51 10.83 5.16
CA HIS A 2 62.42 10.11 5.85
C HIS A 2 61.08 10.69 5.38
N ALA A 3 60.27 9.86 4.73
CA ALA A 3 58.95 10.24 4.31
C ALA A 3 57.97 9.91 5.43
N SER A 4 57.43 10.94 6.10
CA SER A 4 56.35 10.82 7.06
C SER A 4 55.00 10.63 6.31
N ARG A 5 54.35 9.49 6.50
CA ARG A 5 52.98 9.25 6.04
C ARG A 5 52.00 9.81 7.07
N PHE A 6 51.24 10.81 6.70
CA PHE A 6 50.09 11.28 7.47
C PHE A 6 48.89 10.32 7.24
N LEU A 7 48.49 9.66 8.28
CA LEU A 7 47.22 8.91 8.33
C LEU A 7 46.10 9.90 8.69
N THR A 8 45.21 10.16 7.76
CA THR A 8 43.95 10.88 8.01
C THR A 8 42.96 9.94 8.70
N PRO A 9 42.39 10.33 9.85
CA PRO A 9 41.36 9.51 10.49
C PRO A 9 40.05 9.57 9.67
N ALA A 10 39.53 8.40 9.30
CA ALA A 10 38.22 8.28 8.73
C ALA A 10 37.19 8.54 9.85
N VAL A 11 36.42 9.62 9.71
CA VAL A 11 35.27 9.88 10.58
C VAL A 11 34.14 8.94 10.14
N VAL A 12 33.91 7.89 10.90
CA VAL A 12 32.71 7.05 10.76
C VAL A 12 31.56 7.81 11.43
N LEU A 13 30.72 8.45 10.61
CA LEU A 13 29.44 8.96 11.08
C LEU A 13 28.55 7.76 11.38
N ALA A 14 28.38 7.45 12.66
CA ALA A 14 27.34 6.55 13.11
C ALA A 14 26.00 7.27 12.92
N VAL A 15 25.22 6.85 11.92
CA VAL A 15 23.81 7.22 11.81
C VAL A 15 23.11 6.50 12.96
N ALA A 16 22.71 7.25 13.99
CA ALA A 16 21.84 6.73 15.03
C ALA A 16 20.52 6.33 14.35
N ALA A 17 20.23 5.03 14.30
CA ALA A 17 18.91 4.55 13.92
C ALA A 17 17.92 5.14 14.93
N ALA A 18 16.98 5.95 14.44
CA ALA A 18 15.87 6.42 15.27
C ALA A 18 15.12 5.17 15.77
N ALA A 19 14.88 5.11 17.08
CA ALA A 19 14.07 4.01 17.65
C ALA A 19 12.72 3.98 16.93
N GLY A 20 12.41 2.87 16.28
CA GLY A 20 11.18 2.71 15.51
C GLY A 20 9.95 2.93 16.40
N LYS A 21 8.90 3.52 15.82
CA LYS A 21 7.60 3.68 16.50
C LYS A 21 6.67 2.56 16.05
N THR A 22 5.79 2.12 16.94
CA THR A 22 4.75 1.12 16.63
C THR A 22 3.39 1.65 17.01
N PHE A 23 2.44 1.55 16.09
CA PHE A 23 1.07 2.02 16.21
C PHE A 23 0.14 0.80 16.26
N CYS A 24 -0.47 0.55 17.41
CA CYS A 24 -1.39 -0.58 17.65
C CYS A 24 -2.75 -0.09 18.14
N GLY A 25 -3.02 1.21 18.04
CA GLY A 25 -4.29 1.80 18.51
C GLY A 25 -5.48 1.39 17.66
N ALA A 26 -6.62 1.22 18.32
CA ALA A 26 -7.88 0.88 17.68
C ALA A 26 -8.96 1.94 17.99
N PRO A 27 -9.78 2.33 17.02
CA PRO A 27 -9.80 1.88 15.63
C PRO A 27 -8.67 2.45 14.79
N ASN A 28 -7.98 3.48 15.23
CA ASN A 28 -6.98 4.20 14.45
C ASN A 28 -5.79 4.63 15.30
N ALA A 29 -4.58 4.47 14.78
CA ALA A 29 -3.36 5.08 15.31
C ALA A 29 -2.48 5.51 14.13
N PHE A 30 -2.03 6.76 14.08
CA PHE A 30 -1.27 7.27 12.96
C PHE A 30 -0.34 8.42 13.34
N GLU A 31 0.59 8.72 12.44
CA GLU A 31 1.43 9.91 12.52
C GLU A 31 1.70 10.47 11.11
N VAL A 32 1.50 11.78 10.95
CA VAL A 32 1.99 12.52 9.78
C VAL A 32 3.45 12.87 10.04
N LEU A 33 4.35 12.36 9.20
CA LEU A 33 5.79 12.52 9.38
C LEU A 33 6.24 13.89 8.88
N MET A 34 6.43 14.83 9.80
CA MET A 34 6.80 16.21 9.48
C MET A 34 8.07 16.29 8.63
N GLY A 35 8.02 17.14 7.58
CA GLY A 35 9.14 17.32 6.64
C GLY A 35 9.24 16.25 5.55
N THR A 36 8.41 15.22 5.60
CA THR A 36 8.33 14.15 4.58
C THR A 36 6.99 14.20 3.83
N PRO A 37 6.80 13.46 2.73
CA PRO A 37 5.51 13.32 2.08
C PRO A 37 4.65 12.18 2.66
N TRP A 38 4.92 11.69 3.87
CA TRP A 38 4.37 10.44 4.38
C TRP A 38 3.46 10.59 5.59
N ILE A 39 2.43 9.76 5.64
CA ILE A 39 1.69 9.36 6.83
C ILE A 39 1.90 7.87 7.06
N VAL A 40 2.07 7.46 8.31
CA VAL A 40 2.08 6.05 8.74
C VAL A 40 0.79 5.79 9.50
N TYR A 41 0.09 4.72 9.16
CA TYR A 41 -1.27 4.51 9.66
C TYR A 41 -1.51 3.03 10.00
N SER A 42 -2.03 2.78 11.19
CA SER A 42 -2.66 1.54 11.61
C SER A 42 -4.17 1.78 11.70
N MET A 43 -4.88 1.42 10.63
CA MET A 43 -6.33 1.58 10.52
C MET A 43 -7.01 0.25 10.82
N ASN A 44 -7.40 0.04 12.06
CA ASN A 44 -8.03 -1.19 12.53
C ASN A 44 -9.56 -1.01 12.61
N TYR A 45 -10.22 -0.69 11.48
CA TYR A 45 -11.64 -0.32 11.48
C TYR A 45 -12.56 -1.45 11.97
N ASN A 46 -12.19 -2.72 11.79
CA ASN A 46 -12.89 -3.88 12.31
C ASN A 46 -12.24 -4.45 13.59
N TYR A 47 -11.68 -3.58 14.44
CA TYR A 47 -10.92 -3.98 15.62
C TYR A 47 -11.69 -4.90 16.59
N ARG A 48 -13.02 -4.86 16.59
CA ARG A 48 -13.86 -5.74 17.42
C ARG A 48 -13.83 -7.19 16.96
N SER A 49 -13.43 -7.44 15.72
CA SER A 49 -13.21 -8.76 15.14
C SER A 49 -11.74 -9.22 15.24
N ILE A 50 -10.87 -8.47 15.91
CA ILE A 50 -9.49 -8.85 16.15
C ILE A 50 -9.40 -9.62 17.46
N ALA A 51 -9.17 -10.94 17.39
CA ALA A 51 -8.73 -11.73 18.51
C ALA A 51 -7.20 -11.84 18.44
N GLY A 52 -6.50 -10.92 19.10
CA GLY A 52 -5.06 -10.76 18.99
C GLY A 52 -4.63 -9.32 18.78
N SER A 53 -3.71 -9.07 17.86
CA SER A 53 -3.18 -7.73 17.60
C SER A 53 -2.93 -7.48 16.11
N ALA A 54 -3.07 -6.20 15.69
CA ALA A 54 -2.63 -5.69 14.40
C ALA A 54 -2.00 -4.31 14.58
N CYS A 55 -0.77 -4.15 14.09
CA CYS A 55 0.03 -2.96 14.31
C CYS A 55 0.75 -2.53 13.03
N THR A 56 1.10 -1.25 12.96
CA THR A 56 1.99 -0.68 11.95
C THR A 56 3.23 -0.12 12.63
N GLY A 57 4.41 -0.60 12.23
CA GLY A 57 5.69 -0.11 12.71
C GLY A 57 6.29 0.91 11.74
N TYR A 58 6.92 1.96 12.23
CA TYR A 58 7.71 2.91 11.45
C TYR A 58 9.18 2.78 11.82
N ALA A 59 10.04 2.50 10.85
CA ALA A 59 11.47 2.32 11.07
C ALA A 59 12.30 3.55 10.66
N GLY A 60 11.86 4.29 9.64
CA GLY A 60 12.59 5.48 9.19
C GLY A 60 12.30 5.85 7.75
N THR A 61 12.99 6.87 7.27
CA THR A 61 13.06 7.25 5.85
C THR A 61 14.50 7.22 5.38
N SER A 62 14.71 6.86 4.11
CA SER A 62 16.03 6.83 3.48
C SER A 62 15.97 7.53 2.10
N GLY A 63 17.14 7.84 1.53
CA GLY A 63 17.25 8.57 0.29
C GLY A 63 17.11 10.10 0.44
N ALA A 64 17.41 10.83 -0.63
CA ALA A 64 17.21 12.27 -0.68
C ALA A 64 15.71 12.63 -0.69
N ALA A 65 15.38 13.83 -0.19
CA ALA A 65 14.02 14.34 -0.28
C ALA A 65 13.54 14.42 -1.76
N GLY A 66 12.25 14.19 -2.00
CA GLY A 66 11.67 14.13 -3.34
C GLY A 66 11.52 12.67 -3.83
N ASP A 67 11.63 12.46 -5.13
CA ASP A 67 11.33 11.17 -5.78
C ASP A 67 12.22 10.00 -5.32
N ALA A 68 13.42 10.33 -4.80
CA ALA A 68 14.35 9.34 -4.27
C ALA A 68 14.05 8.92 -2.82
N GLN A 69 13.15 9.63 -2.12
CA GLN A 69 12.84 9.31 -0.73
C GLN A 69 12.09 7.99 -0.65
N ARG A 70 12.48 7.17 0.33
CA ARG A 70 11.83 5.89 0.66
C ARG A 70 11.40 5.93 2.12
N ILE A 71 10.31 5.24 2.43
CA ILE A 71 9.85 4.99 3.80
C ILE A 71 10.00 3.51 4.12
N GLU A 72 10.53 3.23 5.31
CA GLU A 72 10.70 1.88 5.86
C GLU A 72 9.72 1.68 7.01
N TRP A 73 8.91 0.64 6.91
CA TRP A 73 7.82 0.38 7.83
C TRP A 73 7.47 -1.11 7.88
N SER A 74 6.68 -1.51 8.86
CA SER A 74 6.24 -2.90 8.99
C SER A 74 4.74 -2.99 9.26
N SER A 75 4.12 -4.03 8.71
CA SER A 75 2.78 -4.45 9.05
C SER A 75 2.91 -5.73 9.87
N ILE A 76 2.39 -5.71 11.09
CA ILE A 76 2.60 -6.76 12.08
C ILE A 76 1.23 -7.19 12.60
N TRP A 77 0.89 -8.48 12.44
CA TRP A 77 -0.31 -8.99 13.08
C TRP A 77 -0.12 -10.40 13.65
N ASP A 78 -0.86 -10.65 14.71
CA ASP A 78 -1.05 -11.95 15.34
C ASP A 78 -2.54 -12.07 15.67
N ILE A 79 -3.30 -12.71 14.78
CA ILE A 79 -4.77 -12.74 14.80
C ILE A 79 -5.24 -14.19 14.71
N ASP A 80 -6.07 -14.59 15.66
CA ASP A 80 -6.64 -15.94 15.73
C ASP A 80 -7.50 -16.23 14.47
N PRO A 81 -7.18 -17.31 13.71
CA PRO A 81 -7.95 -17.68 12.52
C PRO A 81 -9.36 -18.20 12.85
N ALA A 82 -9.66 -18.54 14.10
CA ALA A 82 -10.98 -19.03 14.49
C ALA A 82 -12.06 -17.93 14.60
N VAL A 83 -11.64 -16.64 14.59
CA VAL A 83 -12.55 -15.51 14.79
C VAL A 83 -12.71 -14.72 13.50
N ASP A 84 -13.94 -14.66 12.99
CA ASP A 84 -14.30 -13.85 11.82
C ASP A 84 -13.33 -14.02 10.62
N THR A 85 -13.06 -15.26 10.22
CA THR A 85 -12.04 -15.64 9.23
C THR A 85 -12.16 -14.95 7.87
N ASN A 86 -13.34 -14.46 7.52
CA ASN A 86 -13.62 -13.79 6.25
C ASN A 86 -13.84 -12.27 6.40
N VAL A 87 -13.60 -11.71 7.57
CA VAL A 87 -13.69 -10.27 7.83
C VAL A 87 -12.29 -9.68 7.79
N VAL A 88 -12.09 -8.69 6.92
CA VAL A 88 -10.86 -7.87 6.92
C VAL A 88 -10.80 -7.06 8.22
N LYS A 89 -9.66 -7.08 8.89
CA LYS A 89 -9.54 -6.46 10.23
C LYS A 89 -9.20 -4.98 10.17
N GLY A 90 -8.54 -4.58 9.10
CA GLY A 90 -8.09 -3.21 8.93
C GLY A 90 -7.14 -3.08 7.74
N TYR A 91 -6.42 -1.97 7.73
CA TYR A 91 -5.40 -1.67 6.73
C TYR A 91 -4.19 -1.06 7.42
N SER A 92 -3.06 -1.73 7.36
CA SER A 92 -1.76 -1.25 7.83
C SER A 92 -1.01 -0.65 6.65
N PHE A 93 -0.77 0.66 6.63
CA PHE A 93 -0.27 1.33 5.45
C PHE A 93 0.61 2.55 5.71
N VAL A 94 1.26 2.99 4.65
CA VAL A 94 1.83 4.31 4.52
C VAL A 94 1.18 5.02 3.32
N GLY A 95 0.98 6.32 3.44
CA GLY A 95 0.28 7.11 2.42
C GLY A 95 0.99 8.42 2.11
N LEU A 96 0.65 8.99 0.96
CA LEU A 96 1.08 10.31 0.54
C LEU A 96 0.31 11.42 1.26
N THR A 97 1.00 12.53 1.51
CA THR A 97 0.43 13.78 2.03
C THR A 97 0.68 14.98 1.11
N ARG A 98 1.22 14.74 -0.10
CA ARG A 98 1.58 15.79 -1.07
C ARG A 98 1.09 15.45 -2.47
N ASN A 99 0.80 16.48 -3.25
CA ASN A 99 0.37 16.41 -4.65
C ASN A 99 -0.90 15.58 -4.89
N LEU A 100 -1.62 15.28 -3.81
CA LEU A 100 -2.97 14.74 -3.86
C LEU A 100 -3.97 15.81 -4.29
N GLU A 101 -5.24 15.43 -4.47
CA GLU A 101 -6.32 16.33 -4.91
C GLU A 101 -6.03 16.98 -6.28
N THR A 102 -5.34 16.22 -7.14
CA THR A 102 -4.99 16.60 -8.50
C THR A 102 -5.74 15.70 -9.48
N ARG A 103 -6.21 16.23 -10.59
CA ARG A 103 -6.88 15.44 -11.63
C ARG A 103 -5.87 14.47 -12.26
N LEU A 104 -6.32 13.25 -12.57
CA LEU A 104 -5.44 12.25 -13.18
C LEU A 104 -4.79 12.77 -14.48
N ALA A 105 -5.54 13.52 -15.29
CA ALA A 105 -5.02 14.13 -16.52
C ALA A 105 -3.88 15.14 -16.28
N ASP A 106 -3.87 15.81 -15.12
CA ASP A 106 -2.86 16.83 -14.77
C ASP A 106 -1.64 16.21 -14.06
N ILE A 107 -1.69 14.94 -13.70
CA ILE A 107 -0.58 14.18 -13.14
C ILE A 107 0.31 13.68 -14.28
N ARG A 108 1.60 14.00 -14.26
CA ARG A 108 2.55 13.52 -15.27
C ARG A 108 2.92 12.06 -15.07
N SER A 109 3.25 11.66 -13.85
CA SER A 109 3.63 10.29 -13.47
C SER A 109 3.44 10.05 -11.97
N ILE A 110 3.31 8.76 -11.60
CA ILE A 110 3.27 8.32 -10.19
C ILE A 110 4.28 7.17 -10.03
N PRO A 111 5.60 7.47 -10.12
CA PRO A 111 6.62 6.44 -9.99
C PRO A 111 6.58 5.78 -8.62
N SER A 112 6.65 4.46 -8.60
CA SER A 112 6.69 3.69 -7.36
C SER A 112 7.66 2.53 -7.42
N THR A 113 8.27 2.28 -6.24
CA THR A 113 8.97 1.03 -5.92
C THR A 113 8.43 0.53 -4.59
N TYR A 114 7.98 -0.70 -4.53
CA TYR A 114 7.46 -1.31 -3.31
C TYR A 114 8.11 -2.67 -3.13
N THR A 115 8.90 -2.82 -2.07
CA THR A 115 9.52 -4.09 -1.70
C THR A 115 9.04 -4.51 -0.32
N TRP A 116 8.85 -5.81 -0.13
CA TRP A 116 8.50 -6.38 1.15
C TRP A 116 9.21 -7.71 1.37
N THR A 117 9.50 -8.01 2.62
CA THR A 117 9.93 -9.33 3.08
C THR A 117 8.96 -9.80 4.16
N VAL A 118 8.77 -11.11 4.24
CA VAL A 118 7.87 -11.75 5.20
C VAL A 118 8.70 -12.47 6.24
N SER A 119 8.41 -12.24 7.51
CA SER A 119 9.07 -12.91 8.64
C SER A 119 8.05 -13.31 9.71
N ASN A 120 8.45 -14.18 10.63
CA ASN A 120 7.60 -14.70 11.70
C ASN A 120 6.23 -15.20 11.19
N SER A 121 6.22 -15.84 10.00
CA SER A 121 4.97 -16.22 9.38
C SER A 121 4.57 -17.64 9.75
N THR A 122 3.31 -17.79 10.15
CA THR A 122 2.53 -19.03 10.03
C THR A 122 1.70 -18.94 8.74
N ALA A 123 0.76 -19.86 8.52
CA ALA A 123 -0.27 -19.65 7.53
C ALA A 123 -1.05 -18.37 7.88
N TYR A 124 -1.28 -17.50 6.90
CA TYR A 124 -1.98 -16.23 7.09
C TYR A 124 -2.93 -15.95 5.92
N LYS A 125 -3.90 -15.07 6.16
CA LYS A 125 -4.76 -14.52 5.14
C LYS A 125 -4.61 -13.00 5.13
N GLY A 126 -4.29 -12.46 3.95
CA GLY A 126 -4.07 -11.04 3.73
C GLY A 126 -3.51 -10.75 2.35
N ASN A 127 -3.26 -9.48 2.06
CA ASN A 127 -2.76 -9.02 0.77
C ASN A 127 -1.62 -8.01 0.89
N VAL A 128 -1.04 -7.67 -0.26
CA VAL A 128 -0.13 -6.53 -0.47
C VAL A 128 -0.72 -5.71 -1.60
N VAL A 129 -1.08 -4.46 -1.31
CA VAL A 129 -1.87 -3.63 -2.21
C VAL A 129 -1.42 -2.17 -2.25
N TYR A 130 -1.71 -1.50 -3.38
CA TYR A 130 -1.95 -0.07 -3.39
C TYR A 130 -3.45 0.17 -3.24
N ASP A 131 -3.80 1.23 -2.53
CA ASP A 131 -5.18 1.64 -2.28
C ASP A 131 -5.29 3.15 -2.48
N PHE A 132 -6.04 3.53 -3.50
CA PHE A 132 -6.21 4.92 -3.91
C PHE A 132 -7.69 5.28 -3.85
N MET A 133 -7.98 6.52 -3.44
CA MET A 133 -9.34 7.06 -3.51
C MET A 133 -9.42 8.15 -4.58
N THR A 134 -10.46 8.08 -5.39
CA THR A 134 -10.74 9.05 -6.43
C THR A 134 -12.18 9.57 -6.31
N SER A 135 -12.43 10.79 -6.78
CA SER A 135 -13.77 11.37 -6.85
C SER A 135 -13.78 12.54 -7.84
N ASP A 136 -14.93 12.84 -8.43
CA ASP A 136 -15.13 14.06 -9.23
C ASP A 136 -15.12 15.31 -8.35
N THR A 137 -15.19 15.17 -7.03
CA THR A 137 -15.06 16.23 -6.05
C THR A 137 -13.66 16.22 -5.43
N LYS A 138 -12.96 17.35 -5.55
CA LYS A 138 -11.65 17.53 -4.95
C LYS A 138 -11.70 17.33 -3.43
N GLY A 139 -10.80 16.47 -2.90
CA GLY A 139 -10.70 16.17 -1.47
C GLY A 139 -11.72 15.15 -0.94
N ASP A 140 -12.70 14.73 -1.75
CA ASP A 140 -13.67 13.73 -1.35
C ASP A 140 -13.09 12.31 -1.48
N SER A 141 -13.01 11.60 -0.37
CA SER A 141 -12.55 10.21 -0.26
C SER A 141 -13.47 9.34 0.60
N THR A 142 -14.63 9.87 1.03
CA THR A 142 -15.48 9.21 2.02
C THR A 142 -16.95 9.16 1.65
N SER A 143 -17.41 9.97 0.72
CA SER A 143 -18.80 9.93 0.27
C SER A 143 -19.06 8.70 -0.62
N SER A 144 -20.32 8.32 -0.79
CA SER A 144 -20.71 7.24 -1.70
C SER A 144 -20.45 7.55 -3.19
N ASN A 145 -20.05 8.78 -3.52
CA ASN A 145 -19.61 9.20 -4.85
C ASN A 145 -18.11 9.01 -5.06
N ALA A 146 -17.34 8.80 -3.99
CA ALA A 146 -15.95 8.41 -4.07
C ALA A 146 -15.82 6.98 -4.62
N GLN A 147 -14.65 6.67 -5.15
CA GLN A 147 -14.30 5.35 -5.62
C GLN A 147 -13.00 4.90 -4.95
N GLU A 148 -13.00 3.69 -4.44
CA GLU A 148 -11.83 3.01 -3.92
C GLU A 148 -11.23 2.17 -5.02
N LEU A 149 -9.95 2.37 -5.28
CA LEU A 149 -9.20 1.68 -6.32
C LEU A 149 -8.08 0.88 -5.67
N MET A 150 -8.12 -0.43 -5.82
CA MET A 150 -7.11 -1.32 -5.26
C MET A 150 -6.32 -2.00 -6.36
N LEU A 151 -4.98 -1.94 -6.29
CA LEU A 151 -4.07 -2.75 -7.10
C LEU A 151 -3.48 -3.85 -6.22
N TRP A 152 -3.92 -5.08 -6.42
CA TRP A 152 -3.47 -6.23 -5.65
C TRP A 152 -2.23 -6.84 -6.29
N LEU A 153 -1.09 -6.67 -5.64
CA LEU A 153 0.19 -7.23 -6.08
C LEU A 153 0.35 -8.68 -5.66
N ARG A 154 -0.15 -9.01 -4.46
CA ARG A 154 -0.12 -10.33 -3.88
C ARG A 154 -1.26 -10.53 -2.87
N TRP A 155 -1.74 -11.78 -2.75
CA TRP A 155 -2.71 -12.18 -1.73
C TRP A 155 -2.49 -13.63 -1.34
N GLU A 156 -2.84 -13.98 -0.09
CA GLU A 156 -2.69 -15.31 0.51
C GLU A 156 -3.91 -15.71 1.32
N GLY A 157 -4.01 -17.01 1.61
CA GLY A 157 -5.04 -17.55 2.48
C GLY A 157 -6.44 -17.55 1.89
N GLY A 158 -6.56 -17.47 0.56
CA GLY A 158 -7.86 -17.44 -0.12
C GLY A 158 -8.60 -16.12 0.06
N GLN A 159 -7.88 -15.01 0.23
CA GLN A 159 -8.50 -13.68 0.21
C GLN A 159 -9.07 -13.39 -1.18
N VAL A 160 -10.24 -12.78 -1.21
CA VAL A 160 -10.94 -12.38 -2.43
C VAL A 160 -11.41 -10.93 -2.32
N PRO A 161 -11.46 -10.18 -3.44
CA PRO A 161 -11.92 -8.79 -3.44
C PRO A 161 -13.46 -8.70 -3.35
N ILE A 162 -13.94 -7.51 -3.04
CA ILE A 162 -15.35 -7.17 -3.23
C ILE A 162 -15.74 -7.38 -4.71
N GLY A 163 -16.89 -7.97 -4.98
CA GLY A 163 -17.35 -8.31 -6.33
C GLY A 163 -16.82 -9.65 -6.87
N TRP A 164 -16.09 -10.42 -6.07
CA TRP A 164 -15.56 -11.72 -6.52
C TRP A 164 -16.64 -12.71 -6.98
N ALA A 165 -17.77 -12.75 -6.28
CA ALA A 165 -18.85 -13.71 -6.56
C ALA A 165 -19.50 -13.46 -7.93
N GLU A 166 -19.50 -12.23 -8.42
CA GLU A 166 -20.04 -11.82 -9.72
C GLU A 166 -19.06 -12.09 -10.87
N GLY A 167 -17.80 -12.43 -10.55
CA GLY A 167 -16.72 -12.61 -11.51
C GLY A 167 -16.08 -11.28 -11.94
N PRO A 168 -14.98 -11.36 -12.73
CA PRO A 168 -14.28 -10.17 -13.19
C PRO A 168 -15.11 -9.40 -14.24
N THR A 169 -15.17 -8.09 -14.09
CA THR A 169 -15.83 -7.18 -15.03
C THR A 169 -15.00 -6.90 -16.28
N ALA A 170 -13.65 -7.02 -16.16
CA ALA A 170 -12.73 -6.88 -17.28
C ALA A 170 -11.45 -7.71 -17.06
N THR A 171 -10.73 -7.94 -18.16
CA THR A 171 -9.35 -8.43 -18.15
C THR A 171 -8.48 -7.39 -18.85
N ILE A 172 -7.37 -7.04 -18.24
CA ILE A 172 -6.40 -6.06 -18.77
C ILE A 172 -5.10 -6.79 -19.06
N ASP A 173 -4.60 -6.63 -20.28
CA ASP A 173 -3.35 -7.22 -20.71
C ASP A 173 -2.25 -6.14 -20.88
N GLY A 174 -0.99 -6.55 -20.81
CA GLY A 174 0.19 -5.69 -21.02
C GLY A 174 0.55 -4.78 -19.85
N LEU A 175 -0.27 -4.67 -18.80
CA LEU A 175 0.00 -3.78 -17.67
C LEU A 175 1.21 -4.33 -16.87
N TYR A 176 2.23 -3.47 -16.69
CA TYR A 176 3.51 -3.83 -16.05
C TYR A 176 4.18 -5.07 -16.66
N GLY A 177 4.01 -5.26 -17.98
CA GLY A 177 4.57 -6.40 -18.72
C GLY A 177 3.92 -7.74 -18.40
N ARG A 178 2.68 -7.75 -17.89
CA ARG A 178 1.91 -8.95 -17.55
C ARG A 178 0.53 -8.91 -18.19
N ASP A 179 0.08 -10.05 -18.67
CA ASP A 179 -1.27 -10.24 -19.21
C ASP A 179 -2.18 -10.89 -18.17
N GLY A 180 -3.49 -10.69 -18.32
CA GLY A 180 -4.49 -11.39 -17.53
C GLY A 180 -4.81 -10.77 -16.18
N TRP A 181 -4.57 -9.47 -15.98
CA TRP A 181 -5.06 -8.75 -14.82
C TRP A 181 -6.60 -8.78 -14.77
N LYS A 182 -7.15 -9.13 -13.61
CA LYS A 182 -8.60 -9.26 -13.44
C LYS A 182 -9.16 -8.10 -12.63
N LEU A 183 -10.10 -7.37 -13.22
CA LEU A 183 -10.82 -6.29 -12.56
C LEU A 183 -12.10 -6.84 -11.92
N TYR A 184 -12.26 -6.65 -10.62
CA TYR A 184 -13.47 -6.95 -9.87
C TYR A 184 -14.06 -5.65 -9.33
N GLN A 185 -15.39 -5.53 -9.37
CA GLN A 185 -16.08 -4.33 -8.90
C GLN A 185 -17.26 -4.70 -8.01
N GLY A 186 -17.48 -3.93 -6.97
CA GLY A 186 -18.63 -4.09 -6.09
C GLY A 186 -18.74 -2.92 -5.13
N LYS A 187 -19.81 -2.89 -4.33
CA LYS A 187 -19.99 -1.86 -3.32
C LYS A 187 -19.55 -2.36 -1.95
N ASN A 188 -18.77 -1.54 -1.26
CA ASN A 188 -18.57 -1.70 0.17
C ASN A 188 -19.91 -1.40 0.86
N THR A 189 -20.48 -2.39 1.53
CA THR A 189 -21.82 -2.30 2.15
C THR A 189 -21.86 -1.33 3.32
N ASP A 190 -20.74 -1.09 3.97
CA ASP A 190 -20.65 -0.22 5.16
C ASP A 190 -20.55 1.26 4.78
N THR A 191 -19.89 1.56 3.65
CA THR A 191 -19.64 2.93 3.20
C THR A 191 -20.47 3.35 2.01
N GLY A 192 -20.97 2.39 1.22
CA GLY A 192 -21.63 2.62 -0.06
C GLY A 192 -20.69 2.99 -1.21
N ILE A 193 -19.37 3.06 -0.93
CA ILE A 193 -18.32 3.37 -1.91
C ILE A 193 -18.19 2.21 -2.89
N THR A 194 -18.05 2.52 -4.18
CA THR A 194 -17.70 1.51 -5.19
C THR A 194 -16.22 1.18 -5.08
N VAL A 195 -15.90 -0.10 -4.94
CA VAL A 195 -14.54 -0.64 -4.88
C VAL A 195 -14.21 -1.31 -6.21
N SER A 196 -13.10 -0.94 -6.80
CA SER A 196 -12.55 -1.51 -8.05
C SER A 196 -11.19 -2.12 -7.77
N SER A 197 -11.13 -3.44 -7.67
CA SER A 197 -9.91 -4.19 -7.35
C SER A 197 -9.33 -4.84 -8.60
N LEU A 198 -8.13 -4.42 -9.00
CA LEU A 198 -7.37 -5.03 -10.08
C LEU A 198 -6.35 -6.01 -9.50
N LEU A 199 -6.52 -7.30 -9.75
CA LEU A 199 -5.68 -8.37 -9.25
C LEU A 199 -4.61 -8.74 -10.26
N ALA A 200 -3.36 -8.86 -9.82
CA ALA A 200 -2.28 -9.44 -10.64
C ALA A 200 -2.67 -10.85 -11.12
N PRO A 201 -2.18 -11.30 -12.30
CA PRO A 201 -2.39 -12.68 -12.72
C PRO A 201 -1.89 -13.66 -11.64
N GLU A 202 -2.63 -14.73 -11.37
CA GLU A 202 -2.31 -15.66 -10.27
C GLU A 202 -0.88 -16.23 -10.41
N ALA A 203 -0.51 -16.66 -11.61
CA ALA A 203 0.85 -17.10 -11.92
C ALA A 203 1.88 -15.96 -12.02
N GLY A 204 1.43 -14.71 -11.96
CA GLY A 204 2.21 -13.49 -12.13
C GLY A 204 2.15 -12.56 -10.93
N GLN A 205 1.82 -13.03 -9.73
CA GLN A 205 1.92 -12.23 -8.52
C GLN A 205 3.34 -11.71 -8.29
N PHE A 206 3.49 -10.56 -7.63
CA PHE A 206 4.77 -9.91 -7.40
C PHE A 206 5.46 -10.50 -6.17
N GLY A 207 6.10 -11.65 -6.32
CA GLY A 207 6.84 -12.33 -5.26
C GLY A 207 6.26 -13.64 -4.79
N GLY A 208 6.79 -14.17 -3.69
CA GLY A 208 6.45 -15.43 -3.07
C GLY A 208 6.12 -15.28 -1.58
N LEU A 209 6.11 -16.40 -0.85
CA LEU A 209 5.82 -16.42 0.60
C LEU A 209 6.85 -15.64 1.42
N GLU A 210 8.10 -15.58 0.96
CA GLU A 210 9.20 -14.93 1.65
C GLU A 210 9.24 -13.39 1.40
N GLY A 211 8.47 -12.90 0.44
CA GLY A 211 8.43 -11.50 0.07
C GLY A 211 8.34 -11.27 -1.43
N GLY A 212 8.43 -10.00 -1.83
CA GLY A 212 8.32 -9.61 -3.22
C GLY A 212 8.73 -8.18 -3.48
N SER A 213 8.58 -7.78 -4.75
CA SER A 213 8.85 -6.40 -5.16
C SER A 213 8.01 -6.01 -6.37
N PHE A 214 7.66 -4.74 -6.41
CA PHE A 214 7.02 -4.06 -7.53
C PHE A 214 7.82 -2.82 -7.89
N GLN A 215 7.92 -2.52 -9.19
CA GLN A 215 8.40 -1.26 -9.71
C GLN A 215 7.59 -0.89 -10.95
N GLY A 216 7.05 0.33 -10.97
CA GLY A 216 6.25 0.82 -12.09
C GLY A 216 5.75 2.23 -11.88
N ASP A 217 5.05 2.77 -12.88
CA ASP A 217 4.29 3.99 -12.77
C ASP A 217 2.84 3.64 -12.40
N ILE A 218 2.42 4.01 -11.21
CA ILE A 218 1.06 3.76 -10.71
C ILE A 218 0.01 4.49 -11.59
N LYS A 219 0.40 5.57 -12.29
CA LYS A 219 -0.47 6.23 -13.26
C LYS A 219 -0.94 5.27 -14.36
N ASP A 220 -0.10 4.34 -14.81
CA ASP A 220 -0.46 3.37 -15.85
C ASP A 220 -1.67 2.52 -15.44
N TRP A 221 -1.72 2.08 -14.17
CA TRP A 221 -2.88 1.38 -13.62
C TRP A 221 -4.13 2.26 -13.60
N LEU A 222 -4.01 3.50 -13.12
CA LEU A 222 -5.15 4.42 -13.04
C LEU A 222 -5.71 4.74 -14.43
N VAL A 223 -4.84 4.96 -15.42
CA VAL A 223 -5.23 5.16 -16.84
C VAL A 223 -5.88 3.89 -17.41
N ALA A 224 -5.35 2.71 -17.09
CA ALA A 224 -5.97 1.45 -17.52
C ALA A 224 -7.39 1.29 -16.96
N LEU A 225 -7.64 1.64 -15.69
CA LEU A 225 -8.99 1.64 -15.10
C LEU A 225 -9.90 2.69 -15.75
N ALA A 226 -9.40 3.90 -16.02
CA ALA A 226 -10.15 4.93 -16.74
C ALA A 226 -10.52 4.44 -18.15
N GLY A 227 -9.62 3.74 -18.85
CA GLY A 227 -9.87 3.10 -20.14
C GLY A 227 -10.94 2.00 -20.09
N GLN A 228 -11.18 1.38 -18.93
CA GLN A 228 -12.29 0.45 -18.70
C GLN A 228 -13.60 1.16 -18.30
N GLY A 229 -13.60 2.49 -18.23
CA GLY A 229 -14.78 3.28 -17.86
C GLY A 229 -15.07 3.28 -16.35
N VAL A 230 -14.11 2.91 -15.51
CA VAL A 230 -14.27 2.93 -14.04
C VAL A 230 -14.49 4.36 -13.56
N PHE A 231 -13.73 5.33 -14.11
CA PHE A 231 -13.85 6.76 -13.84
C PHE A 231 -13.26 7.57 -15.00
N SER A 232 -13.40 8.89 -14.99
CA SER A 232 -12.83 9.80 -16.00
C SER A 232 -11.43 10.25 -15.61
N GLU A 233 -10.53 10.49 -16.56
CA GLU A 233 -9.23 11.11 -16.29
C GLU A 233 -9.32 12.55 -15.72
N THR A 234 -10.51 13.17 -15.78
CA THR A 234 -10.78 14.46 -15.11
C THR A 234 -11.06 14.34 -13.62
N THR A 235 -11.21 13.10 -13.11
CA THR A 235 -11.45 12.77 -11.70
C THR A 235 -10.18 13.06 -10.87
N TYR A 236 -10.37 13.53 -9.64
CA TYR A 236 -9.26 13.82 -8.72
C TYR A 236 -8.73 12.57 -8.04
N VAL A 237 -7.41 12.44 -7.95
CA VAL A 237 -6.73 11.47 -7.10
C VAL A 237 -6.59 12.09 -5.71
N ASN A 238 -7.45 11.67 -4.78
CA ASN A 238 -7.58 12.28 -3.46
C ASN A 238 -6.77 11.58 -2.37
N VAL A 239 -6.49 10.26 -2.54
CA VAL A 239 -5.70 9.44 -1.61
C VAL A 239 -4.78 8.53 -2.42
N GLY A 240 -3.58 8.28 -1.92
CA GLY A 240 -2.62 7.33 -2.48
C GLY A 240 -1.83 6.63 -1.38
N ASN A 241 -2.16 5.37 -1.11
CA ASN A 241 -1.60 4.55 -0.05
C ASN A 241 -1.01 3.25 -0.61
N ALA A 242 -0.13 2.62 0.18
CA ALA A 242 0.34 1.26 -0.03
C ALA A 242 0.43 0.51 1.30
N GLY A 243 -0.01 -0.74 1.33
CA GLY A 243 -0.08 -1.48 2.58
C GLY A 243 -0.54 -2.92 2.47
N GLN A 244 -0.96 -3.45 3.61
CA GLN A 244 -1.50 -4.80 3.77
C GLN A 244 -2.82 -4.77 4.54
N GLU A 245 -3.76 -5.60 4.11
CA GLU A 245 -5.00 -5.87 4.82
C GLU A 245 -4.90 -7.19 5.58
N PRO A 246 -4.85 -7.16 6.93
CA PRO A 246 -4.83 -8.37 7.74
C PRO A 246 -6.23 -8.98 7.87
N TYR A 247 -6.30 -10.30 7.75
CA TYR A 247 -7.47 -11.10 8.10
C TYR A 247 -7.19 -11.98 9.32
N TRP A 248 -6.20 -12.88 9.26
CA TRP A 248 -5.78 -13.76 10.34
C TRP A 248 -4.37 -14.31 10.11
N GLY A 249 -3.82 -14.98 11.13
CA GLY A 249 -2.50 -15.59 11.16
C GLY A 249 -1.48 -14.74 11.90
N THR A 250 -0.25 -15.24 11.98
CA THR A 250 0.89 -14.52 12.58
C THR A 250 1.88 -14.21 11.49
N VAL A 251 2.14 -12.92 11.24
CA VAL A 251 3.07 -12.49 10.18
C VAL A 251 3.59 -11.08 10.43
N THR A 252 4.81 -10.84 10.00
CA THR A 252 5.40 -9.50 9.90
C THR A 252 5.86 -9.26 8.47
N PHE A 253 5.31 -8.23 7.84
CA PHE A 253 5.82 -7.65 6.60
C PHE A 253 6.77 -6.52 6.93
N ASN A 254 8.02 -6.59 6.45
CA ASN A 254 8.95 -5.48 6.49
C ASN A 254 9.00 -4.87 5.10
N ASN A 255 8.65 -3.60 5.02
CA ASN A 255 8.36 -2.91 3.78
C ASN A 255 9.31 -1.74 3.54
N THR A 256 9.61 -1.50 2.27
CA THR A 256 10.23 -0.26 1.79
C THR A 256 9.42 0.26 0.61
N LEU A 257 8.93 1.49 0.71
CA LEU A 257 8.13 2.13 -0.34
C LEU A 257 8.77 3.44 -0.79
N GLY A 258 8.90 3.60 -2.09
CA GLY A 258 8.97 4.90 -2.76
C GLY A 258 7.70 5.10 -3.56
N LEU A 259 7.06 6.23 -3.38
CA LEU A 259 5.85 6.63 -4.10
C LEU A 259 5.82 8.15 -4.19
N ASN A 260 5.59 8.69 -5.36
CA ASN A 260 5.53 10.14 -5.57
C ASN A 260 4.54 10.48 -6.67
N ILE A 261 3.86 11.63 -6.56
CA ILE A 261 3.02 12.19 -7.62
C ILE A 261 3.77 13.37 -8.24
N ASN A 262 4.10 13.27 -9.51
CA ASN A 262 4.74 14.32 -10.31
C ASN A 262 3.69 15.06 -11.13
N LEU A 263 3.66 16.38 -10.96
CA LEU A 263 2.76 17.28 -11.67
C LEU A 263 3.39 17.85 -12.93
#